data_eb2a72d8f0934663e1e353e0017cfa52
#
_entry.id   eb2a72d8f0934663e1e353e0017cfa52
#
_cell.length_a   1.000
_cell.length_b   1.000
_cell.length_c   1.000
_cell.angle_alpha   90.00
_cell.angle_beta   90.00
_cell.angle_gamma   90.00
#
_symmetry.space_group_name_H-M   'P 1'
#
loop_
_entity.id
_entity.type
_entity.pdbx_description
1 polymer ?
#
loop_
_entity_poly.entity_id
_entity_poly.type
_entity_poly.pdbx_seq_one_letter_code
_entity_poly.pdbx_strand_id
1 'polypeptide(L)'
;MGVFFYPREDTRWKFLMGAIELSFQFGGNIMVRKQNEQLAMRVSVVTILGNLLLTAFKLAAGVIAHSGAMISDAIHSASDVLSTFVVIAGVKLSGRDSDREHPYGHERFECVAAVILAVMLAATGVGIGWAGIEKITGDTTALVVPGRLALAAALISIVSKEAMYWYTRSAAKKVESSALMADAWHHRSDALSSIGSFAGILGARLGLPVLDPIASVVICIFILKAAVDIFRDAISKMVDRACSDELEEEMRGAVLAQEGVLGIDRLQTRLFGDRIYVELDIAADGNSSLAEAHQVSDRVHDTVEQQFPKVKHCMVHVNPYGGEAGSSR
;
A
#
# COMPACT_ATOMS: atom_id res chain seq x y z
N MET A 1 -54.82 1.66 -47.31
CA MET A 1 -54.57 0.74 -46.16
C MET A 1 -53.17 0.20 -46.33
N GLY A 2 -52.20 0.95 -45.84
CA GLY A 2 -50.78 0.61 -45.96
C GLY A 2 -50.21 0.65 -44.55
N VAL A 3 -49.96 -0.53 -43.97
CA VAL A 3 -49.36 -0.69 -42.68
C VAL A 3 -47.84 -0.54 -42.87
N PHE A 4 -47.28 0.60 -42.44
CA PHE A 4 -45.84 0.74 -42.33
C PHE A 4 -45.34 -0.07 -41.13
N PHE A 5 -44.67 -1.17 -41.42
CA PHE A 5 -43.84 -1.90 -40.44
C PHE A 5 -42.55 -1.10 -40.21
N TYR A 6 -42.44 -0.45 -39.05
CA TYR A 6 -41.15 0.01 -38.55
C TYR A 6 -40.42 -1.20 -37.94
N PRO A 7 -39.22 -1.54 -38.38
CA PRO A 7 -38.45 -2.56 -37.72
C PRO A 7 -38.05 -2.02 -36.34
N ARG A 8 -38.46 -2.70 -35.30
CA ARG A 8 -37.91 -2.52 -33.94
C ARG A 8 -36.42 -2.84 -34.03
N GLU A 9 -35.59 -1.80 -34.17
CA GLU A 9 -34.15 -1.93 -34.04
C GLU A 9 -33.82 -2.43 -32.62
N ASP A 10 -33.46 -3.56 -32.58
CA ASP A 10 -32.65 -4.49 -31.82
C ASP A 10 -32.06 -3.95 -30.52
N THR A 11 -32.92 -3.62 -29.56
CA THR A 11 -32.56 -3.45 -28.14
C THR A 11 -31.88 -4.69 -27.57
N ARG A 12 -32.14 -5.87 -28.13
CA ARG A 12 -31.50 -7.14 -27.75
C ARG A 12 -30.00 -7.19 -28.06
N TRP A 13 -29.58 -6.65 -29.21
CA TRP A 13 -28.17 -6.62 -29.58
C TRP A 13 -27.37 -5.60 -28.77
N LYS A 14 -27.95 -4.45 -28.47
CA LYS A 14 -27.32 -3.47 -27.59
C LYS A 14 -27.17 -4.01 -26.16
N PHE A 15 -28.17 -4.75 -25.64
CA PHE A 15 -28.11 -5.38 -24.33
C PHE A 15 -27.07 -6.53 -24.29
N LEU A 16 -26.97 -7.33 -25.36
CA LEU A 16 -25.98 -8.40 -25.48
C LEU A 16 -24.55 -7.85 -25.63
N MET A 17 -24.35 -6.81 -26.40
CA MET A 17 -23.06 -6.16 -26.56
C MET A 17 -22.62 -5.49 -25.24
N GLY A 18 -23.51 -4.78 -24.55
CA GLY A 18 -23.24 -4.22 -23.23
C GLY A 18 -22.91 -5.30 -22.17
N ALA A 19 -23.62 -6.43 -22.18
CA ALA A 19 -23.31 -7.57 -21.29
C ALA A 19 -21.98 -8.23 -21.62
N ILE A 20 -21.59 -8.30 -22.90
CA ILE A 20 -20.29 -8.81 -23.34
C ILE A 20 -19.17 -7.83 -22.96
N GLU A 21 -19.36 -6.53 -23.16
CA GLU A 21 -18.40 -5.50 -22.72
C GLU A 21 -18.23 -5.48 -21.21
N LEU A 22 -19.31 -5.54 -20.42
CA LEU A 22 -19.28 -5.68 -18.98
C LEU A 22 -18.51 -6.95 -18.54
N SER A 23 -18.74 -8.08 -19.19
CA SER A 23 -18.04 -9.32 -18.86
C SER A 23 -16.54 -9.26 -19.18
N PHE A 24 -16.14 -8.60 -20.26
CA PHE A 24 -14.74 -8.35 -20.59
C PHE A 24 -14.07 -7.43 -19.59
N GLN A 25 -14.77 -6.44 -19.11
CA GLN A 25 -14.24 -5.44 -18.18
C GLN A 25 -14.14 -5.95 -16.75
N PHE A 26 -15.17 -6.66 -16.24
CA PHE A 26 -15.06 -7.40 -14.98
C PHE A 26 -13.93 -8.43 -15.04
N GLY A 27 -13.77 -9.13 -16.15
CA GLY A 27 -12.66 -10.03 -16.40
C GLY A 27 -11.30 -9.33 -16.36
N GLY A 28 -11.18 -8.13 -16.94
CA GLY A 28 -9.96 -7.32 -16.94
C GLY A 28 -9.56 -6.87 -15.54
N ASN A 29 -10.48 -6.34 -14.76
CA ASN A 29 -10.24 -5.89 -13.38
C ASN A 29 -9.86 -7.05 -12.44
N ILE A 30 -10.53 -8.20 -12.56
CA ILE A 30 -10.19 -9.41 -11.80
C ILE A 30 -8.79 -9.91 -12.19
N MET A 31 -8.42 -9.82 -13.47
CA MET A 31 -7.11 -10.27 -13.94
C MET A 31 -5.98 -9.38 -13.42
N VAL A 32 -6.17 -8.05 -13.44
CA VAL A 32 -5.20 -7.08 -12.87
C VAL A 32 -5.03 -7.30 -11.37
N ARG A 33 -6.12 -7.48 -10.63
CA ARG A 33 -6.08 -7.77 -9.18
C ARG A 33 -5.30 -9.05 -8.88
N LYS A 34 -5.58 -10.14 -9.61
CA LYS A 34 -4.84 -11.40 -9.45
C LYS A 34 -3.36 -11.25 -9.79
N GLN A 35 -3.01 -10.47 -10.80
CA GLN A 35 -1.62 -10.18 -11.13
C GLN A 35 -0.92 -9.38 -10.03
N ASN A 36 -1.58 -8.40 -9.45
CA ASN A 36 -1.07 -7.60 -8.34
C ASN A 36 -0.84 -8.48 -7.09
N GLU A 37 -1.81 -9.30 -6.73
CA GLU A 37 -1.69 -10.27 -5.62
C GLU A 37 -0.55 -11.27 -5.86
N GLN A 38 -0.43 -11.81 -7.07
CA GLN A 38 0.65 -12.73 -7.43
C GLN A 38 2.02 -12.04 -7.37
N LEU A 39 2.12 -10.78 -7.80
CA LEU A 39 3.36 -10.02 -7.70
C LEU A 39 3.73 -9.77 -6.24
N ALA A 40 2.77 -9.32 -5.42
CA ALA A 40 2.97 -9.11 -4.00
C ALA A 40 3.43 -10.39 -3.29
N MET A 41 2.73 -11.51 -3.54
CA MET A 41 3.06 -12.81 -2.97
C MET A 41 4.45 -13.30 -3.40
N ARG A 42 4.80 -13.15 -4.70
CA ARG A 42 6.13 -13.51 -5.21
C ARG A 42 7.23 -12.72 -4.50
N VAL A 43 7.04 -11.42 -4.36
CA VAL A 43 8.00 -10.54 -3.68
C VAL A 43 8.16 -10.96 -2.23
N SER A 44 7.07 -11.17 -1.51
CA SER A 44 7.10 -11.61 -0.10
C SER A 44 7.80 -12.97 0.07
N VAL A 45 7.55 -13.93 -0.82
CA VAL A 45 8.24 -15.23 -0.77
C VAL A 45 9.75 -15.09 -1.03
N VAL A 46 10.14 -14.25 -2.01
CA VAL A 46 11.56 -13.99 -2.30
C VAL A 46 12.26 -13.33 -1.10
N THR A 47 11.61 -12.37 -0.45
CA THR A 47 12.18 -11.69 0.73
C THR A 47 12.26 -12.62 1.95
N ILE A 48 11.28 -13.50 2.17
CA ILE A 48 11.36 -14.56 3.21
C ILE A 48 12.56 -15.46 2.97
N LEU A 49 12.71 -15.99 1.75
CA LEU A 49 13.84 -16.85 1.42
C LEU A 49 15.17 -16.13 1.59
N GLY A 50 15.25 -14.86 1.17
CA GLY A 50 16.42 -14.01 1.38
C GLY A 50 16.74 -13.80 2.86
N ASN A 51 15.73 -13.49 3.68
CA ASN A 51 15.90 -13.32 5.13
C ASN A 51 16.31 -14.63 5.82
N LEU A 52 15.75 -15.78 5.44
CA LEU A 52 16.14 -17.09 5.97
C LEU A 52 17.59 -17.43 5.61
N LEU A 53 18.02 -17.19 4.36
CA LEU A 53 19.39 -17.40 3.94
C LEU A 53 20.35 -16.48 4.69
N LEU A 54 20.01 -15.22 4.86
CA LEU A 54 20.80 -14.25 5.59
C LEU A 54 20.91 -14.60 7.06
N THR A 55 19.81 -15.05 7.69
CA THR A 55 19.78 -15.54 9.07
C THR A 55 20.69 -16.74 9.26
N ALA A 56 20.58 -17.73 8.38
CA ALA A 56 21.44 -18.93 8.41
C ALA A 56 22.92 -18.57 8.27
N PHE A 57 23.24 -17.66 7.33
CA PHE A 57 24.60 -17.17 7.13
C PHE A 57 25.15 -16.45 8.37
N LYS A 58 24.39 -15.53 8.96
CA LYS A 58 24.76 -14.80 10.17
C LYS A 58 24.95 -15.74 11.37
N LEU A 59 24.04 -16.73 11.51
CA LEU A 59 24.14 -17.71 12.59
C LEU A 59 25.42 -18.56 12.45
N ALA A 60 25.68 -19.06 11.24
CA ALA A 60 26.90 -19.83 10.97
C ALA A 60 28.17 -19.00 11.24
N ALA A 61 28.21 -17.76 10.76
CA ALA A 61 29.32 -16.84 11.01
C ALA A 61 29.48 -16.52 12.50
N GLY A 62 28.37 -16.33 13.23
CA GLY A 62 28.37 -16.06 14.67
C GLY A 62 28.91 -17.23 15.49
N VAL A 63 28.51 -18.47 15.16
CA VAL A 63 29.00 -19.69 15.80
C VAL A 63 30.46 -19.91 15.52
N ILE A 64 30.91 -19.81 14.25
CA ILE A 64 32.31 -20.01 13.85
C ILE A 64 33.23 -18.94 14.45
N ALA A 65 32.76 -17.69 14.50
CA ALA A 65 33.52 -16.58 15.06
C ALA A 65 33.41 -16.44 16.58
N HIS A 66 32.64 -17.31 17.26
CA HIS A 66 32.30 -17.23 18.69
C HIS A 66 31.78 -15.85 19.09
N SER A 67 30.96 -15.22 18.23
CA SER A 67 30.46 -13.86 18.41
C SER A 67 29.01 -13.86 18.86
N GLY A 68 28.75 -13.54 20.12
CA GLY A 68 27.39 -13.40 20.69
C GLY A 68 26.61 -12.28 20.00
N ALA A 69 27.26 -11.19 19.59
CA ALA A 69 26.62 -10.09 18.84
C ALA A 69 26.08 -10.56 17.49
N MET A 70 26.84 -11.41 16.78
CA MET A 70 26.44 -11.97 15.50
C MET A 70 25.29 -12.96 15.62
N ILE A 71 25.28 -13.76 16.71
CA ILE A 71 24.16 -14.66 17.03
C ILE A 71 22.90 -13.86 17.37
N SER A 72 23.02 -12.78 18.15
CA SER A 72 21.91 -11.87 18.43
C SER A 72 21.36 -11.23 17.17
N ASP A 73 22.23 -10.79 16.25
CA ASP A 73 21.84 -10.23 14.95
C ASP A 73 21.14 -11.27 14.04
N ALA A 74 21.56 -12.55 14.11
CA ALA A 74 20.88 -13.65 13.43
C ALA A 74 19.48 -13.91 13.99
N ILE A 75 19.30 -13.87 15.31
CA ILE A 75 18.00 -14.01 15.98
C ILE A 75 17.07 -12.84 15.58
N HIS A 76 17.59 -11.62 15.53
CA HIS A 76 16.86 -10.45 15.07
C HIS A 76 16.39 -10.64 13.62
N SER A 77 17.29 -11.06 12.73
CA SER A 77 16.93 -11.35 11.32
C SER A 77 15.91 -12.50 11.18
N ALA A 78 15.87 -13.45 12.11
CA ALA A 78 14.81 -14.45 12.13
C ALA A 78 13.44 -13.84 12.47
N SER A 79 13.41 -12.82 13.35
CA SER A 79 12.19 -12.09 13.69
C SER A 79 11.64 -11.28 12.51
N ASP A 80 12.50 -10.84 11.56
CA ASP A 80 12.08 -10.12 10.36
C ASP A 80 11.18 -10.95 9.44
N VAL A 81 11.28 -12.28 9.51
CA VAL A 81 10.38 -13.18 8.79
C VAL A 81 8.93 -12.99 9.23
N LEU A 82 8.70 -12.64 10.51
CA LEU A 82 7.34 -12.41 11.03
C LEU A 82 6.70 -11.18 10.37
N SER A 83 7.44 -10.10 10.11
CA SER A 83 6.91 -8.92 9.43
C SER A 83 6.39 -9.27 8.03
N THR A 84 7.12 -10.10 7.28
CA THR A 84 6.70 -10.54 5.95
C THR A 84 5.47 -11.45 6.00
N PHE A 85 5.28 -12.23 7.07
CA PHE A 85 4.02 -12.97 7.26
C PHE A 85 2.82 -12.04 7.46
N VAL A 86 2.98 -10.92 8.16
CA VAL A 86 1.92 -9.89 8.29
C VAL A 86 1.54 -9.33 6.93
N VAL A 87 2.53 -9.06 6.05
CA VAL A 87 2.28 -8.62 4.66
C VAL A 87 1.47 -9.66 3.90
N ILE A 88 1.92 -10.92 3.92
CA ILE A 88 1.23 -12.01 3.22
C ILE A 88 -0.21 -12.16 3.71
N ALA A 89 -0.42 -12.10 5.02
CA ALA A 89 -1.75 -12.16 5.60
C ALA A 89 -2.62 -10.97 5.16
N GLY A 90 -2.07 -9.75 5.19
CA GLY A 90 -2.75 -8.53 4.73
C GLY A 90 -3.17 -8.61 3.27
N VAL A 91 -2.24 -8.92 2.37
CA VAL A 91 -2.49 -9.06 0.93
C VAL A 91 -3.50 -10.19 0.63
N LYS A 92 -3.37 -11.33 1.31
CA LYS A 92 -4.29 -12.46 1.11
C LYS A 92 -5.70 -12.19 1.63
N LEU A 93 -5.81 -11.49 2.75
CA LEU A 93 -7.11 -11.10 3.32
C LEU A 93 -7.76 -10.01 2.48
N SER A 94 -7.02 -8.99 2.06
CA SER A 94 -7.55 -7.91 1.22
C SER A 94 -8.01 -8.41 -0.15
N GLY A 95 -7.40 -9.49 -0.65
CA GLY A 95 -7.77 -10.15 -1.90
C GLY A 95 -9.09 -10.93 -1.86
N ARG A 96 -9.73 -11.11 -0.70
CA ARG A 96 -11.00 -11.83 -0.60
C ARG A 96 -12.16 -11.02 -1.17
N ASP A 97 -13.08 -11.70 -1.83
CA ASP A 97 -14.32 -11.10 -2.30
C ASP A 97 -15.21 -10.67 -1.12
N SER A 98 -16.18 -9.80 -1.40
CA SER A 98 -17.20 -9.41 -0.43
C SER A 98 -18.00 -10.60 0.05
N ASP A 99 -18.36 -10.61 1.33
CA ASP A 99 -19.19 -11.63 1.98
C ASP A 99 -20.32 -10.95 2.80
N ARG A 100 -21.06 -11.76 3.57
CA ARG A 100 -22.20 -11.25 4.38
C ARG A 100 -21.75 -10.33 5.52
N GLU A 101 -20.53 -10.53 6.06
CA GLU A 101 -19.99 -9.72 7.16
C GLU A 101 -19.30 -8.47 6.62
N HIS A 102 -18.71 -8.56 5.42
CA HIS A 102 -18.00 -7.46 4.75
C HIS A 102 -18.60 -7.24 3.35
N PRO A 103 -19.79 -6.62 3.23
CA PRO A 103 -20.46 -6.43 1.95
C PRO A 103 -19.69 -5.55 0.96
N TYR A 104 -18.84 -4.67 1.46
CA TYR A 104 -17.99 -3.79 0.65
C TYR A 104 -16.65 -4.42 0.25
N GLY A 105 -16.31 -5.61 0.78
CA GLY A 105 -15.06 -6.32 0.53
C GLY A 105 -14.05 -6.19 1.66
N HIS A 106 -12.87 -6.74 1.44
CA HIS A 106 -11.84 -6.92 2.46
C HIS A 106 -10.59 -6.05 2.23
N GLU A 107 -10.59 -5.15 1.23
CA GLU A 107 -9.41 -4.40 0.80
C GLU A 107 -8.76 -3.58 1.92
N ARG A 108 -9.53 -3.15 2.92
CA ARG A 108 -9.00 -2.42 4.09
C ARG A 108 -8.06 -3.24 4.98
N PHE A 109 -8.07 -4.58 4.89
CA PHE A 109 -7.11 -5.41 5.64
C PHE A 109 -5.66 -5.13 5.26
N GLU A 110 -5.40 -4.63 4.06
CA GLU A 110 -4.07 -4.17 3.68
C GLU A 110 -3.62 -2.96 4.51
N CYS A 111 -4.51 -2.02 4.76
CA CYS A 111 -4.22 -0.87 5.64
C CYS A 111 -3.97 -1.33 7.09
N VAL A 112 -4.73 -2.33 7.58
CA VAL A 112 -4.50 -2.93 8.91
C VAL A 112 -3.11 -3.55 9.00
N ALA A 113 -2.70 -4.31 7.98
CA ALA A 113 -1.35 -4.87 7.91
C ALA A 113 -0.28 -3.78 7.91
N ALA A 114 -0.48 -2.70 7.14
CA ALA A 114 0.43 -1.55 7.12
C ALA A 114 0.54 -0.86 8.48
N VAL A 115 -0.56 -0.72 9.23
CA VAL A 115 -0.56 -0.18 10.60
C VAL A 115 0.27 -1.08 11.54
N ILE A 116 0.06 -2.39 11.49
CA ILE A 116 0.82 -3.35 12.32
C ILE A 116 2.32 -3.22 12.02
N LEU A 117 2.70 -3.19 10.74
CA LEU A 117 4.10 -3.04 10.32
C LEU A 117 4.69 -1.70 10.72
N ALA A 118 3.92 -0.61 10.64
CA ALA A 118 4.37 0.71 11.11
C ALA A 118 4.65 0.72 12.62
N VAL A 119 3.81 0.06 13.42
CA VAL A 119 4.03 -0.10 14.86
C VAL A 119 5.28 -0.96 15.14
N MET A 120 5.47 -2.06 14.43
CA MET A 120 6.68 -2.89 14.54
C MET A 120 7.93 -2.09 14.18
N LEU A 121 7.87 -1.30 13.09
CA LEU A 121 8.97 -0.43 12.67
C LEU A 121 9.28 0.65 13.70
N ALA A 122 8.25 1.27 14.30
CA ALA A 122 8.41 2.26 15.36
C ALA A 122 9.07 1.63 16.60
N ALA A 123 8.62 0.44 17.01
CA ALA A 123 9.21 -0.28 18.14
C ALA A 123 10.70 -0.60 17.91
N THR A 124 11.06 -1.04 16.70
CA THR A 124 12.45 -1.26 16.29
C THR A 124 13.26 0.04 16.36
N GLY A 125 12.71 1.14 15.81
CA GLY A 125 13.37 2.45 15.84
C GLY A 125 13.63 2.93 17.26
N VAL A 126 12.63 2.83 18.15
CA VAL A 126 12.79 3.18 19.58
C VAL A 126 13.85 2.30 20.24
N GLY A 127 13.85 0.99 19.98
CA GLY A 127 14.86 0.07 20.52
C GLY A 127 16.29 0.43 20.12
N ILE A 128 16.49 0.77 18.84
CA ILE A 128 17.80 1.23 18.32
C ILE A 128 18.22 2.53 18.98
N GLY A 129 17.30 3.51 19.10
CA GLY A 129 17.57 4.79 19.73
C GLY A 129 17.91 4.65 21.21
N TRP A 130 17.14 3.81 21.94
CA TRP A 130 17.39 3.54 23.34
C TRP A 130 18.77 2.92 23.57
N ALA A 131 19.11 1.86 22.80
CA ALA A 131 20.42 1.23 22.86
C ALA A 131 21.56 2.21 22.52
N GLY A 132 21.34 3.15 21.60
CA GLY A 132 22.28 4.23 21.28
C GLY A 132 22.51 5.17 22.48
N ILE A 133 21.42 5.61 23.12
CA ILE A 133 21.48 6.49 24.30
C ILE A 133 22.17 5.79 25.47
N GLU A 134 21.82 4.52 25.74
CA GLU A 134 22.45 3.72 26.80
C GLU A 134 23.96 3.57 26.60
N LYS A 135 24.43 3.36 25.38
CA LYS A 135 25.86 3.34 25.05
C LYS A 135 26.55 4.69 25.20
N ILE A 136 25.86 5.81 24.99
CA ILE A 136 26.42 7.17 25.18
C ILE A 136 26.58 7.47 26.68
N THR A 137 25.62 7.01 27.50
CA THR A 137 25.58 7.30 28.93
C THR A 137 26.35 6.25 29.81
N GLY A 138 26.63 5.07 29.23
CA GLY A 138 27.29 3.96 29.91
C GLY A 138 28.81 4.01 29.79
N ASP A 139 29.47 3.05 30.47
CA ASP A 139 30.93 2.94 30.49
C ASP A 139 31.46 2.37 29.16
N THR A 140 32.18 3.16 28.40
CA THR A 140 32.67 2.83 27.05
C THR A 140 33.86 1.87 27.05
N THR A 141 34.39 1.47 28.23
CA THR A 141 35.61 0.66 28.38
C THR A 141 35.42 -0.85 28.16
N ALA A 142 34.18 -1.33 28.09
CA ALA A 142 33.87 -2.76 27.97
C ALA A 142 33.57 -3.28 26.56
N LEU A 143 33.81 -2.48 25.52
CA LEU A 143 33.46 -2.86 24.14
C LEU A 143 34.48 -3.83 23.54
N VAL A 144 34.09 -5.10 23.42
CA VAL A 144 34.87 -6.12 22.69
C VAL A 144 34.86 -5.74 21.20
N VAL A 145 36.08 -5.56 20.64
CA VAL A 145 36.22 -5.23 19.20
C VAL A 145 35.96 -6.48 18.37
N PRO A 146 34.86 -6.57 17.59
CA PRO A 146 34.56 -7.74 16.76
C PRO A 146 35.58 -7.99 15.68
N GLY A 147 35.77 -9.27 15.30
CA GLY A 147 36.74 -9.68 14.28
C GLY A 147 36.40 -9.22 12.86
N ARG A 148 37.34 -9.41 11.93
CA ARG A 148 37.16 -9.05 10.48
C ARG A 148 35.96 -9.79 9.84
N LEU A 149 35.66 -11.00 10.28
CA LEU A 149 34.53 -11.80 9.78
C LEU A 149 33.18 -11.11 10.10
N ALA A 150 33.02 -10.52 11.29
CA ALA A 150 31.84 -9.77 11.68
C ALA A 150 31.64 -8.53 10.78
N LEU A 151 32.72 -7.85 10.41
CA LEU A 151 32.68 -6.71 9.50
C LEU A 151 32.22 -7.11 8.07
N ALA A 152 32.75 -8.22 7.56
CA ALA A 152 32.34 -8.75 6.25
C ALA A 152 30.86 -9.18 6.24
N ALA A 153 30.40 -9.84 7.30
CA ALA A 153 29.02 -10.26 7.42
C ALA A 153 28.05 -9.08 7.58
N ALA A 154 28.44 -8.03 8.32
CA ALA A 154 27.67 -6.79 8.39
C ALA A 154 27.54 -6.13 7.01
N LEU A 155 28.61 -6.08 6.21
CA LEU A 155 28.56 -5.53 4.86
C LEU A 155 27.62 -6.34 3.93
N ILE A 156 27.70 -7.68 3.99
CA ILE A 156 26.80 -8.56 3.22
C ILE A 156 25.35 -8.33 3.66
N SER A 157 25.10 -8.18 4.96
CA SER A 157 23.78 -7.87 5.50
C SER A 157 23.23 -6.56 4.95
N ILE A 158 24.02 -5.48 4.98
CA ILE A 158 23.64 -4.17 4.47
C ILE A 158 23.25 -4.26 2.99
N VAL A 159 24.10 -4.85 2.16
CA VAL A 159 23.85 -4.97 0.72
C VAL A 159 22.58 -5.80 0.44
N SER A 160 22.42 -6.92 1.15
CA SER A 160 21.25 -7.78 0.99
C SER A 160 19.96 -7.08 1.41
N LYS A 161 19.95 -6.41 2.56
CA LYS A 161 18.76 -5.68 3.06
C LYS A 161 18.41 -4.48 2.18
N GLU A 162 19.39 -3.73 1.69
CA GLU A 162 19.18 -2.62 0.76
C GLU A 162 18.65 -3.13 -0.61
N ALA A 163 19.14 -4.25 -1.10
CA ALA A 163 18.60 -4.88 -2.31
C ALA A 163 17.13 -5.33 -2.11
N MET A 164 16.81 -5.92 -0.96
CA MET A 164 15.43 -6.27 -0.60
C MET A 164 14.53 -5.04 -0.53
N TYR A 165 14.99 -3.93 0.06
CA TYR A 165 14.27 -2.66 0.10
C TYR A 165 13.88 -2.20 -1.30
N TRP A 166 14.84 -2.09 -2.21
CA TRP A 166 14.58 -1.60 -3.56
C TRP A 166 13.66 -2.54 -4.35
N TYR A 167 13.83 -3.85 -4.18
CA TYR A 167 12.99 -4.86 -4.81
C TYR A 167 11.54 -4.77 -4.33
N THR A 168 11.32 -4.77 -3.02
CA THR A 168 9.98 -4.69 -2.41
C THR A 168 9.34 -3.33 -2.70
N ARG A 169 10.08 -2.23 -2.60
CA ARG A 169 9.60 -0.88 -2.91
C ARG A 169 9.15 -0.72 -4.36
N SER A 170 9.90 -1.32 -5.30
CA SER A 170 9.52 -1.29 -6.71
C SER A 170 8.19 -2.01 -6.95
N ALA A 171 7.99 -3.16 -6.32
CA ALA A 171 6.73 -3.89 -6.38
C ALA A 171 5.60 -3.13 -5.68
N ALA A 172 5.84 -2.63 -4.45
CA ALA A 172 4.87 -1.85 -3.68
C ALA A 172 4.30 -0.67 -4.47
N LYS A 173 5.18 0.05 -5.20
CA LYS A 173 4.75 1.15 -6.08
C LYS A 173 3.93 0.69 -7.28
N LYS A 174 4.23 -0.49 -7.86
CA LYS A 174 3.49 -1.01 -9.02
C LYS A 174 2.08 -1.45 -8.65
N VAL A 175 1.92 -2.08 -7.49
CA VAL A 175 0.62 -2.58 -7.01
C VAL A 175 -0.06 -1.60 -6.06
N GLU A 176 0.59 -0.48 -5.72
CA GLU A 176 0.14 0.56 -4.78
C GLU A 176 -0.22 0.00 -3.39
N SER A 177 0.53 -1.02 -2.95
CA SER A 177 0.33 -1.70 -1.68
C SER A 177 1.00 -0.96 -0.53
N SER A 178 0.20 -0.52 0.45
CA SER A 178 0.69 0.10 1.70
C SER A 178 1.42 -0.92 2.57
N ALA A 179 0.97 -2.18 2.58
CA ALA A 179 1.61 -3.25 3.34
C ALA A 179 3.00 -3.58 2.80
N LEU A 180 3.13 -3.74 1.46
CA LEU A 180 4.44 -3.94 0.83
C LEU A 180 5.37 -2.74 0.99
N MET A 181 4.84 -1.52 0.99
CA MET A 181 5.63 -0.32 1.24
C MET A 181 6.17 -0.30 2.68
N ALA A 182 5.34 -0.68 3.66
CA ALA A 182 5.76 -0.81 5.04
C ALA A 182 6.86 -1.88 5.22
N ASP A 183 6.72 -3.04 4.57
CA ASP A 183 7.73 -4.11 4.55
C ASP A 183 9.06 -3.64 3.91
N ALA A 184 8.98 -2.88 2.80
CA ALA A 184 10.17 -2.28 2.20
C ALA A 184 10.90 -1.38 3.20
N TRP A 185 10.19 -0.49 3.88
CA TRP A 185 10.80 0.38 4.89
C TRP A 185 11.35 -0.40 6.11
N HIS A 186 10.73 -1.53 6.46
CA HIS A 186 11.28 -2.44 7.46
C HIS A 186 12.66 -2.97 7.04
N HIS A 187 12.82 -3.47 5.81
CA HIS A 187 14.12 -3.89 5.28
C HIS A 187 15.16 -2.76 5.27
N ARG A 188 14.73 -1.53 4.96
CA ARG A 188 15.63 -0.38 5.00
C ARG A 188 16.04 0.00 6.42
N SER A 189 15.12 -0.12 7.39
CA SER A 189 15.44 0.07 8.81
C SER A 189 16.54 -0.89 9.25
N ASP A 190 16.44 -2.17 8.85
CA ASP A 190 17.43 -3.19 9.16
C ASP A 190 18.78 -2.91 8.50
N ALA A 191 18.77 -2.43 7.25
CA ALA A 191 20.00 -2.01 6.56
C ALA A 191 20.68 -0.84 7.29
N LEU A 192 19.90 0.17 7.71
CA LEU A 192 20.40 1.31 8.47
C LEU A 192 20.95 0.90 9.84
N SER A 193 20.26 0.00 10.54
CA SER A 193 20.76 -0.60 11.78
C SER A 193 22.10 -1.33 11.60
N SER A 194 22.20 -2.10 10.51
CA SER A 194 23.45 -2.79 10.14
C SER A 194 24.59 -1.81 9.76
N ILE A 195 24.27 -0.66 9.14
CA ILE A 195 25.22 0.42 8.87
C ILE A 195 25.74 1.03 10.18
N GLY A 196 24.86 1.28 11.15
CA GLY A 196 25.23 1.74 12.48
C GLY A 196 26.21 0.77 13.17
N SER A 197 25.87 -0.52 13.15
CA SER A 197 26.75 -1.57 13.70
C SER A 197 28.10 -1.65 12.98
N PHE A 198 28.10 -1.53 11.65
CA PHE A 198 29.34 -1.49 10.87
C PHE A 198 30.19 -0.26 11.21
N ALA A 199 29.58 0.92 11.29
CA ALA A 199 30.25 2.17 11.64
C ALA A 199 30.82 2.11 13.07
N GLY A 200 30.07 1.52 14.00
CA GLY A 200 30.54 1.30 15.39
C GLY A 200 31.75 0.39 15.47
N ILE A 201 31.73 -0.74 14.74
CA ILE A 201 32.88 -1.65 14.65
C ILE A 201 34.08 -0.94 14.04
N LEU A 202 33.87 -0.18 12.98
CA LEU A 202 34.94 0.57 12.30
C LEU A 202 35.46 1.71 13.19
N GLY A 203 34.57 2.48 13.81
CA GLY A 203 34.90 3.57 14.72
C GLY A 203 35.65 3.11 15.95
N ALA A 204 35.26 2.01 16.56
CA ALA A 204 35.99 1.38 17.67
C ALA A 204 37.42 0.99 17.28
N ARG A 205 37.61 0.51 16.04
CA ARG A 205 38.95 0.17 15.49
C ARG A 205 39.81 1.39 15.20
N LEU A 206 39.21 2.54 14.88
CA LEU A 206 39.89 3.81 14.62
C LEU A 206 40.09 4.65 15.91
N GLY A 207 39.66 4.15 17.08
CA GLY A 207 39.80 4.85 18.35
C GLY A 207 38.70 5.89 18.63
N LEU A 208 37.59 5.87 17.88
CA LEU A 208 36.44 6.77 18.05
C LEU A 208 35.13 6.01 18.37
N PRO A 209 35.00 5.38 19.55
CA PRO A 209 33.87 4.50 19.88
C PRO A 209 32.51 5.25 19.99
N VAL A 210 32.51 6.57 20.11
CA VAL A 210 31.31 7.41 20.23
C VAL A 210 30.50 7.50 18.93
N LEU A 211 31.10 7.22 17.75
CA LEU A 211 30.42 7.34 16.47
C LEU A 211 29.26 6.33 16.29
N ASP A 212 29.38 5.13 16.85
CA ASP A 212 28.32 4.11 16.77
C ASP A 212 27.01 4.54 17.47
N PRO A 213 27.02 4.95 18.76
CA PRO A 213 25.80 5.39 19.42
C PRO A 213 25.20 6.66 18.80
N ILE A 214 25.99 7.60 18.30
CA ILE A 214 25.48 8.79 17.60
C ILE A 214 24.78 8.38 16.31
N ALA A 215 25.38 7.51 15.50
CA ALA A 215 24.75 7.00 14.28
C ALA A 215 23.42 6.29 14.59
N SER A 216 23.36 5.47 15.68
CA SER A 216 22.17 4.77 16.09
C SER A 216 21.01 5.72 16.45
N VAL A 217 21.30 6.83 17.14
CA VAL A 217 20.27 7.85 17.47
C VAL A 217 19.78 8.57 16.21
N VAL A 218 20.67 8.94 15.29
CA VAL A 218 20.28 9.56 14.02
C VAL A 218 19.41 8.62 13.17
N ILE A 219 19.80 7.35 13.08
CA ILE A 219 19.04 6.31 12.37
C ILE A 219 17.65 6.14 12.98
N CYS A 220 17.54 6.09 14.32
CA CYS A 220 16.27 6.03 15.04
C CYS A 220 15.30 7.13 14.57
N ILE A 221 15.74 8.37 14.43
CA ILE A 221 14.91 9.51 13.99
C ILE A 221 14.34 9.25 12.58
N PHE A 222 15.17 8.79 11.65
CA PHE A 222 14.72 8.46 10.28
C PHE A 222 13.74 7.30 10.24
N ILE A 223 13.97 6.25 11.05
CA ILE A 223 13.08 5.10 11.14
C ILE A 223 11.73 5.52 11.73
N LEU A 224 11.72 6.29 12.82
CA LEU A 224 10.48 6.78 13.43
C LEU A 224 9.69 7.69 12.49
N LYS A 225 10.37 8.55 11.74
CA LYS A 225 9.70 9.35 10.70
C LYS A 225 9.02 8.47 9.67
N ALA A 226 9.72 7.47 9.13
CA ALA A 226 9.13 6.54 8.16
C ALA A 226 7.94 5.78 8.74
N ALA A 227 8.04 5.30 9.98
CA ALA A 227 6.94 4.62 10.67
C ALA A 227 5.71 5.51 10.83
N VAL A 228 5.90 6.79 11.21
CA VAL A 228 4.81 7.76 11.34
C VAL A 228 4.18 8.06 9.98
N ASP A 229 4.97 8.21 8.91
CA ASP A 229 4.46 8.48 7.57
C ASP A 229 3.61 7.31 7.05
N ILE A 230 4.08 6.06 7.24
CA ILE A 230 3.32 4.83 6.88
C ILE A 230 2.04 4.73 7.69
N PHE A 231 2.13 4.95 9.02
CA PHE A 231 0.98 4.89 9.91
C PHE A 231 -0.09 5.90 9.50
N ARG A 232 0.31 7.15 9.24
CA ARG A 232 -0.60 8.22 8.80
C ARG A 232 -1.26 7.91 7.46
N ASP A 233 -0.52 7.39 6.48
CA ASP A 233 -1.07 6.99 5.18
C ASP A 233 -2.11 5.87 5.34
N ALA A 234 -1.79 4.82 6.10
CA ALA A 234 -2.69 3.70 6.34
C ALA A 234 -3.97 4.13 7.08
N ILE A 235 -3.84 4.91 8.16
CA ILE A 235 -5.01 5.44 8.90
C ILE A 235 -5.82 6.37 8.01
N SER A 236 -5.19 7.27 7.24
CA SER A 236 -5.89 8.18 6.34
C SER A 236 -6.76 7.42 5.31
N LYS A 237 -6.25 6.33 4.75
CA LYS A 237 -7.03 5.45 3.86
C LYS A 237 -8.15 4.70 4.58
N MET A 238 -7.96 4.35 5.85
CA MET A 238 -9.00 3.69 6.66
C MET A 238 -10.17 4.64 7.01
N VAL A 239 -9.90 5.95 7.09
CA VAL A 239 -10.91 7.00 7.41
C VAL A 239 -11.35 7.75 6.15
N ASP A 240 -11.46 7.04 5.03
CA ASP A 240 -12.09 7.52 3.80
C ASP A 240 -11.37 8.73 3.15
N ARG A 241 -10.02 8.69 3.09
CA ARG A 241 -9.25 9.69 2.35
C ARG A 241 -9.70 9.72 0.89
N ALA A 242 -9.90 10.93 0.35
CA ALA A 242 -10.15 11.16 -1.08
C ALA A 242 -8.99 10.69 -1.97
N CYS A 243 -9.25 10.46 -3.25
CA CYS A 243 -8.20 10.28 -4.24
C CYS A 243 -7.44 11.60 -4.50
N SER A 244 -6.51 11.62 -5.45
CA SER A 244 -5.78 12.86 -5.76
C SER A 244 -6.66 13.86 -6.50
N ASP A 245 -6.37 15.16 -6.31
CA ASP A 245 -7.11 16.25 -6.95
C ASP A 245 -7.08 16.13 -8.48
N GLU A 246 -5.96 15.65 -9.04
CA GLU A 246 -5.82 15.42 -10.49
C GLU A 246 -6.81 14.37 -11.00
N LEU A 247 -6.97 13.26 -10.25
CA LEU A 247 -7.88 12.19 -10.62
C LEU A 247 -9.35 12.60 -10.45
N GLU A 248 -9.66 13.39 -9.41
CA GLU A 248 -11.01 13.98 -9.24
C GLU A 248 -11.37 14.92 -10.38
N GLU A 249 -10.42 15.75 -10.84
CA GLU A 249 -10.66 16.67 -11.97
C GLU A 249 -10.82 15.92 -13.30
N GLU A 250 -10.05 14.85 -13.52
CA GLU A 250 -10.24 13.96 -14.68
C GLU A 250 -11.63 13.30 -14.65
N MET A 251 -12.08 12.80 -13.50
CA MET A 251 -13.42 12.24 -13.33
C MET A 251 -14.51 13.29 -13.60
N ARG A 252 -14.35 14.50 -13.07
CA ARG A 252 -15.24 15.63 -13.28
C ARG A 252 -15.38 15.96 -14.77
N GLY A 253 -14.26 16.02 -15.48
CA GLY A 253 -14.25 16.25 -16.93
C GLY A 253 -14.98 15.15 -17.71
N ALA A 254 -14.73 13.88 -17.36
CA ALA A 254 -15.38 12.73 -18.00
C ALA A 254 -16.89 12.71 -17.78
N VAL A 255 -17.37 13.09 -16.59
CA VAL A 255 -18.79 13.17 -16.24
C VAL A 255 -19.48 14.31 -16.95
N LEU A 256 -18.89 15.51 -16.96
CA LEU A 256 -19.46 16.68 -17.65
C LEU A 256 -19.55 16.52 -19.17
N ALA A 257 -18.74 15.63 -19.74
CA ALA A 257 -18.80 15.30 -21.18
C ALA A 257 -19.97 14.40 -21.54
N GLN A 258 -20.72 13.85 -20.56
CA GLN A 258 -21.84 12.94 -20.84
C GLN A 258 -23.10 13.71 -21.25
N GLU A 259 -23.78 13.20 -22.28
CA GLU A 259 -25.03 13.78 -22.76
C GLU A 259 -26.12 13.74 -21.67
N GLY A 260 -26.76 14.86 -21.42
CA GLY A 260 -27.81 15.00 -20.41
C GLY A 260 -27.31 15.42 -19.03
N VAL A 261 -25.99 15.48 -18.79
CA VAL A 261 -25.40 16.07 -17.60
C VAL A 261 -25.29 17.57 -17.76
N LEU A 262 -26.01 18.33 -16.96
CA LEU A 262 -26.04 19.81 -16.97
C LEU A 262 -25.09 20.42 -15.92
N GLY A 263 -24.68 19.63 -14.93
CA GLY A 263 -23.76 20.06 -13.87
C GLY A 263 -23.42 18.93 -12.93
N ILE A 264 -22.44 19.19 -12.05
CA ILE A 264 -22.06 18.31 -10.94
C ILE A 264 -22.25 19.13 -9.67
N ASP A 265 -23.19 18.69 -8.82
CA ASP A 265 -23.46 19.32 -7.53
C ASP A 265 -22.47 18.86 -6.48
N ARG A 266 -22.08 17.58 -6.51
CA ARG A 266 -21.16 16.98 -5.57
C ARG A 266 -20.39 15.82 -6.22
N LEU A 267 -19.09 15.79 -5.99
CA LEU A 267 -18.22 14.65 -6.29
C LEU A 267 -17.43 14.34 -5.02
N GLN A 268 -17.60 13.14 -4.50
CA GLN A 268 -16.85 12.64 -3.35
C GLN A 268 -16.22 11.30 -3.72
N THR A 269 -14.97 11.17 -3.38
CA THR A 269 -14.20 9.94 -3.57
C THR A 269 -13.68 9.43 -2.24
N ARG A 270 -13.45 8.13 -2.13
CA ARG A 270 -12.76 7.55 -0.99
C ARG A 270 -11.89 6.38 -1.41
N LEU A 271 -10.69 6.32 -0.86
CA LEU A 271 -9.79 5.19 -1.02
C LEU A 271 -10.25 4.02 -0.13
N PHE A 272 -10.32 2.84 -0.71
CA PHE A 272 -10.71 1.62 -0.05
C PHE A 272 -9.66 0.53 -0.35
N GLY A 273 -8.55 0.54 0.43
CA GLY A 273 -7.37 -0.21 0.08
C GLY A 273 -6.70 0.35 -1.19
N ASP A 274 -6.61 -0.47 -2.23
CA ASP A 274 -6.11 -0.12 -3.56
C ASP A 274 -7.22 0.33 -4.54
N ARG A 275 -8.49 0.37 -4.06
CA ARG A 275 -9.68 0.71 -4.85
C ARG A 275 -10.25 2.07 -4.47
N ILE A 276 -11.15 2.57 -5.31
CA ILE A 276 -11.84 3.85 -5.13
C ILE A 276 -13.35 3.63 -5.16
N TYR A 277 -14.06 4.25 -4.24
CA TYR A 277 -15.51 4.43 -4.30
C TYR A 277 -15.80 5.89 -4.64
N VAL A 278 -16.79 6.09 -5.52
CA VAL A 278 -17.21 7.40 -6.00
C VAL A 278 -18.68 7.60 -5.66
N GLU A 279 -18.99 8.74 -5.06
CA GLU A 279 -20.36 9.23 -4.84
C GLU A 279 -20.51 10.54 -5.61
N LEU A 280 -21.49 10.58 -6.49
CA LEU A 280 -21.65 11.65 -7.46
C LEU A 280 -23.11 12.13 -7.49
N ASP A 281 -23.32 13.43 -7.27
CA ASP A 281 -24.59 14.08 -7.48
C ASP A 281 -24.50 14.92 -8.76
N ILE A 282 -25.28 14.58 -9.77
CA ILE A 282 -25.35 15.29 -11.06
C ILE A 282 -26.66 16.04 -11.20
N ALA A 283 -26.65 17.11 -11.96
CA ALA A 283 -27.85 17.85 -12.35
C ALA A 283 -28.27 17.45 -13.79
N ALA A 284 -29.53 17.11 -13.98
CA ALA A 284 -30.14 16.82 -15.28
C ALA A 284 -31.43 17.61 -15.45
N ASP A 285 -32.02 17.60 -16.68
CA ASP A 285 -33.27 18.33 -16.95
C ASP A 285 -34.40 17.83 -16.02
N GLY A 286 -34.93 18.75 -15.19
CA GLY A 286 -36.01 18.47 -14.25
C GLY A 286 -37.34 18.12 -14.91
N ASN A 287 -37.50 18.34 -16.23
CA ASN A 287 -38.71 17.97 -17.00
C ASN A 287 -38.59 16.59 -17.64
N SER A 288 -37.41 15.94 -17.57
CA SER A 288 -37.23 14.60 -18.10
C SER A 288 -38.01 13.57 -17.29
N SER A 289 -38.44 12.49 -17.95
CA SER A 289 -39.03 11.35 -17.25
C SER A 289 -37.99 10.66 -16.36
N LEU A 290 -38.47 9.95 -15.33
CA LEU A 290 -37.58 9.14 -14.47
C LEU A 290 -36.71 8.17 -15.30
N ALA A 291 -37.27 7.60 -16.36
CA ALA A 291 -36.53 6.67 -17.23
C ALA A 291 -35.38 7.36 -18.00
N GLU A 292 -35.59 8.58 -18.47
CA GLU A 292 -34.55 9.37 -19.15
C GLU A 292 -33.47 9.82 -18.16
N ALA A 293 -33.86 10.32 -16.99
CA ALA A 293 -32.92 10.68 -15.92
C ALA A 293 -32.06 9.48 -15.48
N HIS A 294 -32.67 8.30 -15.36
CA HIS A 294 -31.95 7.06 -15.01
C HIS A 294 -30.95 6.66 -16.11
N GLN A 295 -31.29 6.83 -17.40
CA GLN A 295 -30.34 6.57 -18.48
C GLN A 295 -29.14 7.51 -18.45
N VAL A 296 -29.31 8.78 -18.00
CA VAL A 296 -28.17 9.68 -17.77
C VAL A 296 -27.29 9.14 -16.65
N SER A 297 -27.89 8.72 -15.54
CA SER A 297 -27.20 8.10 -14.41
C SER A 297 -26.40 6.88 -14.83
N ASP A 298 -26.99 5.97 -15.60
CA ASP A 298 -26.33 4.74 -16.07
C ASP A 298 -25.14 5.07 -16.98
N ARG A 299 -25.26 6.04 -17.91
CA ARG A 299 -24.13 6.45 -18.75
C ARG A 299 -22.98 7.02 -17.95
N VAL A 300 -23.27 7.84 -16.93
CA VAL A 300 -22.25 8.41 -16.04
C VAL A 300 -21.58 7.31 -15.22
N HIS A 301 -22.37 6.42 -14.62
CA HIS A 301 -21.90 5.25 -13.87
C HIS A 301 -20.94 4.41 -14.71
N ASP A 302 -21.39 3.98 -15.89
CA ASP A 302 -20.60 3.17 -16.81
C ASP A 302 -19.32 3.89 -17.26
N THR A 303 -19.40 5.19 -17.55
CA THR A 303 -18.24 6.00 -17.96
C THR A 303 -17.18 6.03 -16.86
N VAL A 304 -17.58 6.30 -15.59
CA VAL A 304 -16.66 6.39 -14.47
C VAL A 304 -16.02 5.03 -14.20
N GLU A 305 -16.80 3.95 -14.14
CA GLU A 305 -16.26 2.62 -13.89
C GLU A 305 -15.39 2.09 -15.05
N GLN A 306 -15.67 2.53 -16.30
CA GLN A 306 -14.92 2.11 -17.47
C GLN A 306 -13.61 2.89 -17.67
N GLN A 307 -13.64 4.19 -17.52
CA GLN A 307 -12.46 5.03 -17.74
C GLN A 307 -11.48 4.99 -16.57
N PHE A 308 -11.96 4.68 -15.36
CA PHE A 308 -11.14 4.65 -14.15
C PHE A 308 -11.08 3.24 -13.54
N PRO A 309 -10.17 2.37 -13.99
CA PRO A 309 -10.13 0.93 -13.61
C PRO A 309 -9.96 0.65 -12.11
N LYS A 310 -9.52 1.66 -11.32
CA LYS A 310 -9.44 1.57 -9.88
C LYS A 310 -10.77 1.82 -9.18
N VAL A 311 -11.73 2.43 -9.86
CA VAL A 311 -13.07 2.61 -9.31
C VAL A 311 -13.72 1.24 -9.19
N LYS A 312 -14.12 0.90 -7.97
CA LYS A 312 -14.83 -0.34 -7.64
C LYS A 312 -16.32 -0.18 -7.78
N HIS A 313 -16.81 1.01 -7.47
CA HIS A 313 -18.21 1.35 -7.56
C HIS A 313 -18.41 2.86 -7.63
N CYS A 314 -19.32 3.30 -8.49
CA CYS A 314 -19.77 4.67 -8.62
C CYS A 314 -21.28 4.75 -8.32
N MET A 315 -21.66 5.45 -7.26
CA MET A 315 -23.06 5.76 -6.99
C MET A 315 -23.40 7.13 -7.58
N VAL A 316 -24.42 7.18 -8.44
CA VAL A 316 -24.85 8.41 -9.10
C VAL A 316 -26.25 8.77 -8.61
N HIS A 317 -26.37 9.97 -8.02
CA HIS A 317 -27.64 10.60 -7.69
C HIS A 317 -27.95 11.70 -8.70
N VAL A 318 -29.19 11.80 -9.16
CA VAL A 318 -29.61 12.78 -10.16
C VAL A 318 -30.54 13.81 -9.54
N ASN A 319 -30.11 15.08 -9.59
CA ASN A 319 -30.90 16.24 -9.16
C ASN A 319 -31.54 16.95 -10.38
N PRO A 320 -32.71 17.54 -10.23
CA PRO A 320 -33.28 18.38 -11.27
C PRO A 320 -32.49 19.70 -11.39
N TYR A 321 -32.05 20.05 -12.60
CA TYR A 321 -31.38 21.32 -12.88
C TYR A 321 -32.37 22.48 -12.72
N GLY A 322 -32.01 23.50 -11.95
CA GLY A 322 -32.87 24.68 -11.70
C GLY A 322 -33.94 24.50 -10.61
N GLY A 323 -34.03 23.34 -9.95
CA GLY A 323 -34.70 23.24 -8.67
C GLY A 323 -33.88 23.99 -7.60
N GLU A 324 -34.54 24.80 -6.77
CA GLU A 324 -33.86 25.41 -5.63
C GLU A 324 -33.05 24.34 -4.90
N ALA A 325 -31.74 24.47 -4.91
CA ALA A 325 -30.84 23.59 -4.17
C ALA A 325 -31.34 23.58 -2.74
N GLY A 326 -32.04 22.53 -2.36
CA GLY A 326 -32.54 22.37 -1.00
C GLY A 326 -31.35 22.49 -0.07
N SER A 327 -31.29 23.62 0.60
CA SER A 327 -30.39 23.90 1.71
C SER A 327 -30.63 22.85 2.78
N SER A 328 -29.99 21.71 2.65
CA SER A 328 -29.95 20.72 3.71
C SER A 328 -28.51 20.23 3.86
N ARG A 329 -27.81 20.94 4.73
CA ARG A 329 -26.74 20.61 5.69
C ARG A 329 -25.56 19.77 5.22
#